data_ea0fdb83ef9b1b7477a58d6825fc2220
#
_entry.id   ea0fdb83ef9b1b7477a58d6825fc2220
#
_cell.length_a   1.000
_cell.length_b   1.000
_cell.length_c   1.000
_cell.angle_alpha   90.00
_cell.angle_beta   90.00
_cell.angle_gamma   90.00
#
_symmetry.space_group_name_H-M   'P 1'
#
loop_
_entity.id
_entity.type
_entity.pdbx_description
1 polymer ?
#
loop_
_entity_poly.entity_id
_entity_poly.type
_entity_poly.pdbx_seq_one_letter_code
_entity_poly.pdbx_strand_id
1 'polypeptide(L)'
;MADIIVFTDLDGSLMDHETYAFDEALPALEALAQDDIPVIVVSSKTRAEIIPLVSQLKLTGPIIAENGAVIVFRDGTLDKACHINDIREALDALPEKYRNAIKSFGDMSVTEISQFTGLDEAASARAAQREASEPFMWSGRDAPDKNLLVNKGFQIIRGGRFYHVIRAG
;
A
#
# COMPACT_ATOMS: atom_id res chain seq x y z
N MET A 1 23.12 20.54 2.68
CA MET A 1 22.38 19.32 2.30
C MET A 1 22.13 18.56 3.58
N ALA A 2 20.90 18.12 3.82
CA ALA A 2 20.59 17.37 5.03
C ALA A 2 21.30 16.00 4.96
N ASP A 3 22.09 15.67 5.98
CA ASP A 3 22.71 14.36 6.15
C ASP A 3 21.68 13.32 6.69
N ILE A 4 20.44 13.74 6.86
CA ILE A 4 19.34 12.95 7.43
C ILE A 4 18.16 12.91 6.46
N ILE A 5 17.55 11.74 6.33
CA ILE A 5 16.28 11.53 5.65
C ILE A 5 15.37 10.79 6.62
N VAL A 6 14.13 11.23 6.76
CA VAL A 6 13.13 10.57 7.61
C VAL A 6 12.21 9.73 6.74
N PHE A 7 12.10 8.44 7.04
CA PHE A 7 11.10 7.55 6.48
C PHE A 7 10.03 7.28 7.55
N THR A 8 8.78 7.39 7.20
CA THR A 8 7.67 7.18 8.14
C THR A 8 6.52 6.43 7.48
N ASP A 9 5.88 5.56 8.26
CA ASP A 9 4.56 5.02 7.90
C ASP A 9 3.47 6.07 8.16
N LEU A 10 2.28 5.85 7.66
CA LEU A 10 1.11 6.69 7.87
C LEU A 10 0.29 6.23 9.08
N ASP A 11 -0.26 5.03 9.03
CA ASP A 11 -1.22 4.55 10.01
C ASP A 11 -0.54 4.20 11.34
N GLY A 12 -0.89 4.91 12.42
CA GLY A 12 -0.26 4.72 13.73
C GLY A 12 1.14 5.32 13.86
N SER A 13 1.58 6.12 12.89
CA SER A 13 2.85 6.88 12.92
C SER A 13 2.61 8.36 12.69
N LEU A 14 2.36 8.79 11.45
CA LEU A 14 1.99 10.17 11.15
C LEU A 14 0.53 10.47 11.44
N MET A 15 -0.33 9.45 11.40
CA MET A 15 -1.76 9.58 11.67
C MET A 15 -2.14 8.68 12.82
N ASP A 16 -3.05 9.16 13.66
CA ASP A 16 -3.65 8.34 14.70
C ASP A 16 -4.36 7.13 14.10
N HIS A 17 -4.22 5.98 14.74
CA HIS A 17 -4.72 4.71 14.20
C HIS A 17 -6.25 4.62 14.17
N GLU A 18 -6.95 5.33 15.07
CA GLU A 18 -8.41 5.26 15.22
C GLU A 18 -9.11 6.42 14.52
N THR A 19 -8.58 7.63 14.70
CA THR A 19 -9.22 8.88 14.22
C THR A 19 -8.69 9.33 12.86
N TYR A 20 -7.56 8.81 12.41
CA TYR A 20 -6.82 9.28 11.24
C TYR A 20 -6.40 10.77 11.32
N ALA A 21 -6.46 11.37 12.52
CA ALA A 21 -5.98 12.73 12.76
C ALA A 21 -4.45 12.76 12.69
N PHE A 22 -3.90 13.87 12.24
CA PHE A 22 -2.45 14.07 12.12
C PHE A 22 -1.96 15.37 12.77
N ASP A 23 -2.83 16.05 13.50
CA ASP A 23 -2.51 17.34 14.14
C ASP A 23 -1.30 17.26 15.06
N GLU A 24 -1.14 16.14 15.76
CA GLU A 24 -0.01 15.92 16.68
C GLU A 24 1.34 15.78 15.96
N ALA A 25 1.33 15.38 14.67
CA ALA A 25 2.55 15.27 13.87
C ALA A 25 3.00 16.62 13.27
N LEU A 26 2.07 17.59 13.12
CA LEU A 26 2.36 18.87 12.44
C LEU A 26 3.56 19.62 13.02
N PRO A 27 3.74 19.78 14.36
CA PRO A 27 4.89 20.50 14.88
C PRO A 27 6.24 19.85 14.52
N ALA A 28 6.31 18.52 14.52
CA ALA A 28 7.52 17.79 14.12
C ALA A 28 7.80 17.93 12.63
N LEU A 29 6.76 17.86 11.78
CA LEU A 29 6.88 18.04 10.33
C LEU A 29 7.33 19.47 9.97
N GLU A 30 6.82 20.47 10.69
CA GLU A 30 7.24 21.87 10.52
C GLU A 30 8.71 22.08 10.90
N ALA A 31 9.16 21.48 12.00
CA ALA A 31 10.56 21.55 12.40
C ALA A 31 11.49 20.88 11.38
N LEU A 32 11.13 19.69 10.87
CA LEU A 32 11.88 19.01 9.83
C LEU A 32 11.94 19.82 8.53
N ALA A 33 10.83 20.47 8.16
CA ALA A 33 10.80 21.32 6.99
C ALA A 33 11.66 22.59 7.13
N GLN A 34 11.74 23.19 8.33
CA GLN A 34 12.62 24.33 8.61
C GLN A 34 14.12 23.97 8.50
N ASP A 35 14.46 22.74 8.82
CA ASP A 35 15.84 22.22 8.71
C ASP A 35 16.15 21.60 7.34
N ASP A 36 15.25 21.73 6.35
CA ASP A 36 15.36 21.09 5.03
C ASP A 36 15.51 19.57 5.08
N ILE A 37 15.01 18.92 6.14
CA ILE A 37 15.06 17.47 6.29
C ILE A 37 13.87 16.83 5.54
N PRO A 38 14.12 16.02 4.49
CA PRO A 38 13.05 15.42 3.72
C PRO A 38 12.34 14.31 4.51
N VAL A 39 11.01 14.31 4.46
CA VAL A 39 10.16 13.24 5.00
C VAL A 39 9.58 12.44 3.84
N ILE A 40 9.83 11.14 3.86
CA ILE A 40 9.38 10.17 2.86
C ILE A 40 8.31 9.28 3.50
N VAL A 41 7.12 9.32 2.92
CA VAL A 41 6.02 8.43 3.35
C VAL A 41 6.21 7.05 2.74
N VAL A 42 6.10 6.02 3.58
CA VAL A 42 6.14 4.60 3.18
C VAL A 42 4.87 3.93 3.68
N SER A 43 4.06 3.36 2.79
CA SER A 43 2.78 2.78 3.20
C SER A 43 2.35 1.60 2.32
N SER A 44 1.47 0.76 2.85
CA SER A 44 0.75 -0.27 2.08
C SER A 44 -0.39 0.30 1.23
N LYS A 45 -0.77 1.58 1.46
CA LYS A 45 -1.82 2.29 0.71
C LYS A 45 -1.41 2.52 -0.75
N THR A 46 -2.40 2.69 -1.60
CA THR A 46 -2.20 3.09 -3.00
C THR A 46 -1.70 4.52 -3.12
N ARG A 47 -1.11 4.86 -4.24
CA ARG A 47 -0.78 6.24 -4.58
C ARG A 47 -2.01 7.16 -4.50
N ALA A 48 -3.17 6.68 -4.95
CA ALA A 48 -4.42 7.44 -4.92
C ALA A 48 -4.91 7.75 -3.49
N GLU A 49 -4.59 6.90 -2.52
CA GLU A 49 -4.87 7.15 -1.10
C GLU A 49 -3.86 8.13 -0.47
N ILE A 50 -2.58 8.02 -0.84
CA ILE A 50 -1.49 8.78 -0.19
C ILE A 50 -1.43 10.23 -0.68
N ILE A 51 -1.63 10.51 -1.98
CA ILE A 51 -1.48 11.85 -2.56
C ILE A 51 -2.31 12.93 -1.83
N PRO A 52 -3.60 12.71 -1.53
CA PRO A 52 -4.37 13.71 -0.77
C PRO A 52 -3.78 13.99 0.62
N LEU A 53 -3.25 12.97 1.30
CA LEU A 53 -2.68 13.08 2.64
C LEU A 53 -1.37 13.87 2.64
N VAL A 54 -0.43 13.54 1.74
CA VAL A 54 0.84 14.27 1.63
C VAL A 54 0.63 15.72 1.23
N SER A 55 -0.42 16.01 0.44
CA SER A 55 -0.82 17.40 0.11
C SER A 55 -1.30 18.15 1.34
N GLN A 56 -2.13 17.55 2.18
CA GLN A 56 -2.60 18.16 3.43
C GLN A 56 -1.46 18.38 4.43
N LEU A 57 -0.54 17.42 4.52
CA LEU A 57 0.65 17.47 5.37
C LEU A 57 1.77 18.37 4.79
N LYS A 58 1.57 18.91 3.58
CA LYS A 58 2.56 19.74 2.85
C LYS A 58 3.92 19.03 2.66
N LEU A 59 3.92 17.71 2.60
CA LEU A 59 5.13 16.94 2.36
C LEU A 59 5.53 17.03 0.89
N THR A 60 6.81 17.26 0.63
CA THR A 60 7.38 17.44 -0.71
C THR A 60 8.34 16.32 -1.11
N GLY A 61 8.53 15.33 -0.24
CA GLY A 61 9.38 14.16 -0.51
C GLY A 61 8.75 13.20 -1.51
N PRO A 62 9.53 12.23 -2.02
CA PRO A 62 8.99 11.07 -2.71
C PRO A 62 7.98 10.31 -1.85
N ILE A 63 7.13 9.52 -2.51
CA ILE A 63 6.18 8.62 -1.84
C ILE A 63 6.55 7.18 -2.19
N ILE A 64 6.58 6.30 -1.20
CA ILE A 64 6.73 4.87 -1.38
C ILE A 64 5.40 4.21 -1.02
N ALA A 65 4.68 3.76 -2.03
CA ALA A 65 3.35 3.18 -1.92
C ALA A 65 3.37 1.65 -2.12
N GLU A 66 2.25 1.02 -1.77
CA GLU A 66 2.01 -0.39 -2.05
C GLU A 66 3.11 -1.34 -1.53
N ASN A 67 3.54 -1.11 -0.27
CA ASN A 67 4.62 -1.89 0.37
C ASN A 67 5.97 -1.82 -0.37
N GLY A 68 6.28 -0.69 -1.00
CA GLY A 68 7.51 -0.50 -1.77
C GLY A 68 7.40 -0.82 -3.25
N ALA A 69 6.25 -1.31 -3.71
CA ALA A 69 6.06 -1.70 -5.10
C ALA A 69 5.85 -0.52 -6.07
N VAL A 70 5.54 0.68 -5.54
CA VAL A 70 5.36 1.92 -6.33
C VAL A 70 6.12 3.05 -5.66
N ILE A 71 7.01 3.70 -6.40
CA ILE A 71 7.71 4.92 -5.98
C ILE A 71 7.23 6.09 -6.84
N VAL A 72 6.77 7.16 -6.19
CA VAL A 72 6.42 8.41 -6.85
C VAL A 72 7.49 9.44 -6.52
N PHE A 73 8.24 9.87 -7.52
CA PHE A 73 9.28 10.89 -7.37
C PHE A 73 8.68 12.31 -7.31
N ARG A 74 9.48 13.28 -6.86
CA ARG A 74 9.07 14.69 -6.72
C ARG A 74 8.62 15.33 -8.04
N ASP A 75 9.17 14.90 -9.15
CA ASP A 75 8.83 15.37 -10.51
C ASP A 75 7.58 14.68 -11.08
N GLY A 76 6.94 13.81 -10.31
CA GLY A 76 5.77 13.04 -10.71
C GLY A 76 6.08 11.77 -11.49
N THR A 77 7.34 11.46 -11.76
CA THR A 77 7.72 10.18 -12.39
C THR A 77 7.40 9.01 -11.45
N LEU A 78 7.12 7.86 -12.06
CA LEU A 78 6.74 6.64 -11.35
C LEU A 78 7.77 5.54 -11.64
N ASP A 79 8.15 4.82 -10.59
CA ASP A 79 8.81 3.53 -10.69
C ASP A 79 7.89 2.46 -10.08
N LYS A 80 7.72 1.35 -10.79
CA LYS A 80 6.84 0.24 -10.38
C LYS A 80 7.61 -1.07 -10.48
N ALA A 81 7.57 -1.84 -9.42
CA ALA A 81 8.23 -3.14 -9.37
C ALA A 81 7.66 -4.14 -10.40
N CYS A 82 6.37 -4.02 -10.77
CA CYS A 82 5.68 -4.84 -11.77
C CYS A 82 4.37 -4.14 -12.18
N HIS A 83 3.63 -4.76 -13.10
CA HIS A 83 2.28 -4.35 -13.45
C HIS A 83 1.25 -5.13 -12.62
N ILE A 84 0.15 -4.48 -12.20
CA ILE A 84 -0.92 -5.16 -11.45
C ILE A 84 -1.52 -6.33 -12.22
N ASN A 85 -1.61 -6.23 -13.55
CA ASN A 85 -2.13 -7.32 -14.39
C ASN A 85 -1.27 -8.58 -14.32
N ASP A 86 0.07 -8.44 -14.23
CA ASP A 86 0.97 -9.58 -14.11
C ASP A 86 0.69 -10.37 -12.80
N ILE A 87 0.38 -9.65 -11.71
CA ILE A 87 -0.02 -10.25 -10.43
C ILE A 87 -1.35 -10.98 -10.57
N ARG A 88 -2.36 -10.36 -11.18
CA ARG A 88 -3.70 -10.95 -11.35
C ARG A 88 -3.66 -12.18 -12.23
N GLU A 89 -2.93 -12.15 -13.33
CA GLU A 89 -2.70 -13.31 -14.18
C GLU A 89 -1.98 -14.45 -13.43
N ALA A 90 -1.01 -14.11 -12.57
CA ALA A 90 -0.34 -15.11 -11.73
C ALA A 90 -1.29 -15.75 -10.70
N LEU A 91 -2.20 -14.98 -10.11
CA LEU A 91 -3.23 -15.47 -9.21
C LEU A 91 -4.25 -16.37 -9.93
N ASP A 92 -4.71 -15.96 -11.12
CA ASP A 92 -5.67 -16.73 -11.91
C ASP A 92 -5.09 -18.04 -12.44
N ALA A 93 -3.78 -18.10 -12.64
CA ALA A 93 -3.07 -19.31 -13.04
C ALA A 93 -2.79 -20.30 -11.88
N LEU A 94 -3.19 -19.98 -10.65
CA LEU A 94 -3.04 -20.90 -9.52
C LEU A 94 -3.94 -22.14 -9.68
N PRO A 95 -3.52 -23.30 -9.13
CA PRO A 95 -4.41 -24.44 -8.98
C PRO A 95 -5.70 -24.04 -8.26
N GLU A 96 -6.83 -24.59 -8.70
CA GLU A 96 -8.18 -24.23 -8.25
C GLU A 96 -8.33 -24.19 -6.72
N LYS A 97 -7.71 -25.18 -6.01
CA LYS A 97 -7.74 -25.24 -4.55
C LYS A 97 -7.16 -24.01 -3.87
N TYR A 98 -6.18 -23.33 -4.48
CA TYR A 98 -5.58 -22.11 -3.95
C TYR A 98 -6.34 -20.87 -4.45
N ARG A 99 -6.69 -20.86 -5.75
CA ARG A 99 -7.43 -19.72 -6.34
C ARG A 99 -8.78 -19.50 -5.63
N ASN A 100 -9.52 -20.58 -5.33
CA ASN A 100 -10.80 -20.52 -4.63
C ASN A 100 -10.67 -20.08 -3.15
N ALA A 101 -9.50 -20.19 -2.55
CA ALA A 101 -9.25 -19.70 -1.19
C ALA A 101 -8.85 -18.20 -1.16
N ILE A 102 -8.58 -17.58 -2.30
CA ILE A 102 -8.17 -16.20 -2.46
C ILE A 102 -9.37 -15.36 -2.92
N LYS A 103 -9.65 -14.28 -2.20
CA LYS A 103 -10.53 -13.20 -2.66
C LYS A 103 -9.73 -11.90 -2.65
N SER A 104 -9.24 -11.49 -3.83
CA SER A 104 -8.40 -10.31 -3.99
C SER A 104 -9.24 -9.04 -4.17
N PHE A 105 -8.63 -7.86 -4.00
CA PHE A 105 -9.31 -6.60 -4.29
C PHE A 105 -9.74 -6.50 -5.76
N GLY A 106 -8.99 -7.12 -6.69
CA GLY A 106 -9.38 -7.24 -8.09
C GLY A 106 -10.65 -8.05 -8.33
N ASP A 107 -11.01 -8.95 -7.39
CA ASP A 107 -12.25 -9.75 -7.44
C ASP A 107 -13.43 -9.05 -6.75
N MET A 108 -13.21 -7.90 -6.09
CA MET A 108 -14.20 -7.23 -5.26
C MET A 108 -14.74 -5.97 -5.94
N SER A 109 -16.01 -5.70 -5.73
CA SER A 109 -16.59 -4.37 -5.94
C SER A 109 -16.12 -3.38 -4.87
N VAL A 110 -16.22 -2.08 -5.15
CA VAL A 110 -15.91 -1.01 -4.17
C VAL A 110 -16.73 -1.18 -2.87
N THR A 111 -17.99 -1.58 -2.99
CA THR A 111 -18.87 -1.85 -1.85
C THR A 111 -18.36 -3.02 -0.99
N GLU A 112 -17.89 -4.10 -1.62
CA GLU A 112 -17.29 -5.22 -0.88
C GLU A 112 -15.99 -4.80 -0.19
N ILE A 113 -15.13 -4.03 -0.85
CA ILE A 113 -13.91 -3.49 -0.22
C ILE A 113 -14.29 -2.64 1.00
N SER A 114 -15.30 -1.77 0.89
CA SER A 114 -15.81 -0.97 2.01
C SER A 114 -16.25 -1.86 3.19
N GLN A 115 -17.02 -2.90 2.93
CA GLN A 115 -17.49 -3.84 3.96
C GLN A 115 -16.35 -4.56 4.70
N PHE A 116 -15.31 -4.99 3.97
CA PHE A 116 -14.18 -5.71 4.56
C PHE A 116 -13.15 -4.81 5.23
N THR A 117 -13.01 -3.56 4.77
CA THR A 117 -12.00 -2.62 5.29
C THR A 117 -12.57 -1.70 6.36
N GLY A 118 -13.86 -1.37 6.29
CA GLY A 118 -14.50 -0.31 7.09
C GLY A 118 -14.27 1.09 6.50
N LEU A 119 -13.65 1.22 5.34
CA LEU A 119 -13.47 2.49 4.64
C LEU A 119 -14.81 2.96 4.04
N ASP A 120 -14.99 4.27 3.91
CA ASP A 120 -16.08 4.81 3.10
C ASP A 120 -15.92 4.44 1.61
N GLU A 121 -16.95 4.67 0.81
CA GLU A 121 -16.96 4.27 -0.60
C GLU A 121 -15.86 5.00 -1.42
N ALA A 122 -15.62 6.28 -1.14
CA ALA A 122 -14.62 7.06 -1.85
C ALA A 122 -13.20 6.59 -1.50
N ALA A 123 -12.93 6.29 -0.23
CA ALA A 123 -11.67 5.71 0.21
C ALA A 123 -11.46 4.30 -0.34
N SER A 124 -12.52 3.47 -0.37
CA SER A 124 -12.50 2.12 -0.96
C SER A 124 -12.22 2.16 -2.46
N ALA A 125 -12.78 3.14 -3.18
CA ALA A 125 -12.49 3.34 -4.60
C ALA A 125 -11.02 3.74 -4.84
N ARG A 126 -10.40 4.49 -3.93
CA ARG A 126 -8.96 4.79 -3.98
C ARG A 126 -8.12 3.56 -3.64
N ALA A 127 -8.49 2.79 -2.62
CA ALA A 127 -7.81 1.57 -2.22
C ALA A 127 -7.84 0.48 -3.31
N ALA A 128 -8.88 0.46 -4.16
CA ALA A 128 -9.00 -0.41 -5.32
C ALA A 128 -8.06 -0.06 -6.48
N GLN A 129 -7.48 1.16 -6.50
CA GLN A 129 -6.60 1.61 -7.58
C GLN A 129 -5.16 1.08 -7.41
N ARG A 130 -5.04 -0.24 -7.30
CA ARG A 130 -3.74 -0.92 -7.17
C ARG A 130 -2.97 -0.87 -8.48
N GLU A 131 -1.66 -0.66 -8.36
CA GLU A 131 -0.74 -0.52 -9.51
C GLU A 131 0.31 -1.62 -9.60
N ALA A 132 0.82 -2.12 -8.47
CA ALA A 132 1.91 -3.08 -8.42
C ALA A 132 1.88 -4.02 -7.20
N SER A 133 0.76 -4.06 -6.47
CA SER A 133 0.51 -5.04 -5.42
C SER A 133 -0.97 -5.40 -5.36
N GLU A 134 -1.31 -6.61 -4.91
CA GLU A 134 -2.70 -7.07 -4.83
C GLU A 134 -3.01 -7.54 -3.41
N PRO A 135 -3.82 -6.80 -2.65
CA PRO A 135 -4.34 -7.26 -1.36
C PRO A 135 -5.37 -8.38 -1.56
N PHE A 136 -5.37 -9.36 -0.66
CA PHE A 136 -6.38 -10.42 -0.71
C PHE A 136 -6.71 -10.96 0.68
N MET A 137 -7.91 -11.53 0.79
CA MET A 137 -8.36 -12.35 1.90
C MET A 137 -8.08 -13.82 1.60
N TRP A 138 -7.72 -14.57 2.64
CA TRP A 138 -7.46 -15.99 2.54
C TRP A 138 -8.46 -16.77 3.39
N SER A 139 -9.17 -17.72 2.79
CA SER A 139 -10.17 -18.57 3.45
C SER A 139 -9.68 -20.00 3.73
N GLY A 140 -8.41 -20.32 3.42
CA GLY A 140 -7.83 -21.62 3.72
C GLY A 140 -7.63 -21.84 5.22
N ARG A 141 -7.52 -23.13 5.64
CA ARG A 141 -7.37 -23.50 7.04
C ARG A 141 -6.08 -22.99 7.67
N ASP A 142 -4.97 -23.14 6.93
CA ASP A 142 -3.65 -22.68 7.34
C ASP A 142 -3.30 -21.40 6.58
N ALA A 143 -2.33 -20.62 7.06
CA ALA A 143 -1.84 -19.43 6.34
C ALA A 143 -1.38 -19.80 4.92
N PRO A 144 -1.54 -18.92 3.92
CA PRO A 144 -1.04 -19.21 2.58
C PRO A 144 0.48 -19.37 2.59
N ASP A 145 0.98 -20.31 1.80
CA ASP A 145 2.42 -20.43 1.60
C ASP A 145 2.94 -19.15 0.91
N LYS A 146 3.86 -18.46 1.58
CA LYS A 146 4.48 -17.23 1.03
C LYS A 146 5.22 -17.44 -0.28
N ASN A 147 5.60 -18.68 -0.59
CA ASN A 147 6.29 -19.04 -1.82
C ASN A 147 5.33 -19.52 -2.92
N LEU A 148 4.02 -19.50 -2.69
CA LEU A 148 3.01 -20.02 -3.63
C LEU A 148 3.18 -19.46 -5.05
N LEU A 149 3.66 -18.23 -5.18
CA LEU A 149 3.84 -17.51 -6.45
C LEU A 149 5.31 -17.26 -6.81
N VAL A 150 6.28 -17.86 -6.08
CA VAL A 150 7.70 -17.58 -6.29
C VAL A 150 8.16 -17.92 -7.71
N ASN A 151 7.64 -18.99 -8.30
CA ASN A 151 7.94 -19.39 -9.68
C ASN A 151 7.37 -18.44 -10.74
N LYS A 152 6.48 -17.51 -10.33
CA LYS A 152 5.94 -16.42 -11.15
C LYS A 152 6.65 -15.08 -10.88
N GLY A 153 7.64 -15.07 -9.98
CA GLY A 153 8.38 -13.88 -9.59
C GLY A 153 7.67 -13.00 -8.55
N PHE A 154 6.71 -13.57 -7.81
CA PHE A 154 5.97 -12.87 -6.77
C PHE A 154 6.12 -13.58 -5.42
N GLN A 155 5.85 -12.84 -4.35
CA GLN A 155 5.79 -13.36 -2.99
C GLN A 155 4.54 -12.86 -2.28
N ILE A 156 4.10 -13.61 -1.28
CA ILE A 156 3.00 -13.24 -0.40
C ILE A 156 3.57 -12.71 0.90
N ILE A 157 3.18 -11.51 1.28
CA ILE A 157 3.48 -10.93 2.58
C ILE A 157 2.19 -10.74 3.37
N ARG A 158 2.29 -10.68 4.70
CA ARG A 158 1.16 -10.39 5.57
C ARG A 158 1.21 -8.92 5.99
N GLY A 159 0.11 -8.21 5.78
CA GLY A 159 -0.09 -6.85 6.27
C GLY A 159 -1.41 -6.76 7.01
N GLY A 160 -1.43 -6.38 8.28
CA GLY A 160 -2.66 -6.20 9.05
C GLY A 160 -3.69 -7.31 8.86
N ARG A 161 -4.84 -6.95 8.30
CA ARG A 161 -5.98 -7.87 8.03
C ARG A 161 -5.87 -8.63 6.71
N PHE A 162 -5.03 -8.18 5.78
CA PHE A 162 -4.92 -8.73 4.43
C PHE A 162 -3.53 -9.34 4.20
N TYR A 163 -3.47 -10.30 3.30
CA TYR A 163 -2.24 -10.69 2.63
C TYR A 163 -2.04 -9.82 1.39
N HIS A 164 -0.80 -9.64 0.96
CA HIS A 164 -0.49 -8.88 -0.25
C HIS A 164 0.42 -9.71 -1.15
N VAL A 165 0.12 -9.73 -2.44
CA VAL A 165 1.04 -10.20 -3.46
C VAL A 165 1.87 -9.01 -3.92
N ILE A 166 3.19 -9.16 -3.89
CA ILE A 166 4.15 -8.16 -4.37
C ILE A 166 5.22 -8.85 -5.22
N ARG A 167 5.97 -8.08 -5.99
CA ARG A 167 7.15 -8.58 -6.68
C ARG A 167 8.14 -9.17 -5.68
N ALA A 168 8.69 -10.37 -5.97
CA ALA A 168 9.80 -10.91 -5.21
C ALA A 168 11.07 -10.09 -5.47
N GLY A 169 11.79 -9.71 -4.40
CA GLY A 169 13.07 -9.00 -4.48
C GLY A 169 14.24 -9.91 -4.84
#